data_96cada560f3079ee2e7578ef7d10273a
#
_entry.id   96cada560f3079ee2e7578ef7d10273a
#
_cell.length_a   1.000
_cell.length_b   1.000
_cell.length_c   1.000
_cell.angle_alpha   90.00
_cell.angle_beta   90.00
_cell.angle_gamma   90.00
#
_symmetry.space_group_name_H-M   'P 1'
#
loop_
_entity.id
_entity.type
_entity.pdbx_description
1 polymer ?
#
loop_
_entity_poly.entity_id
_entity_poly.type
_entity_poly.pdbx_seq_one_letter_code
_entity_poly.pdbx_strand_id
1 'polypeptide(L)'
;MSDKILFRSGEATVFAKPGQFTDAMPEILIGDVSGPVGQAFANMMGQTAGHTRMFAIRACNQMVKPATMMVPKVTIKNSKMIELFGGVVQAGTADAIVDCLIENILPRDQANNLCIISLVWIDPQTLTDPNLDLKDMYRTNYEATKLAVTRAMRNEPSVEELIAKRHTMKHEMYDPAA
;
A
#
# COMPACT_ATOMS: atom_id res chain seq x y z
N MET A 1 13.36 13.20 -22.52
CA MET A 1 12.72 13.44 -21.22
C MET A 1 11.72 12.31 -21.05
N SER A 2 11.78 11.54 -19.98
CA SER A 2 10.74 10.52 -19.73
C SER A 2 9.41 11.24 -19.42
N ASP A 3 8.30 10.67 -19.89
CA ASP A 3 6.98 11.29 -19.66
C ASP A 3 6.68 11.37 -18.17
N LYS A 4 6.13 12.52 -17.77
CA LYS A 4 5.82 12.82 -16.38
C LYS A 4 4.65 11.94 -15.88
N ILE A 5 4.86 11.21 -14.82
CA ILE A 5 3.82 10.40 -14.20
C ILE A 5 2.96 11.33 -13.32
N LEU A 6 1.80 11.76 -13.83
CA LEU A 6 0.91 12.64 -13.07
C LEU A 6 0.07 11.91 -12.05
N PHE A 7 -0.48 10.74 -12.42
CA PHE A 7 -1.37 9.96 -11.58
C PHE A 7 -1.36 8.50 -12.04
N ARG A 8 -1.12 7.61 -11.10
CA ARG A 8 -1.30 6.16 -11.24
C ARG A 8 -1.99 5.65 -10.00
N SER A 9 -2.90 4.70 -10.15
CA SER A 9 -3.57 4.03 -9.05
C SER A 9 -3.50 2.53 -9.20
N GLY A 10 -3.38 1.82 -8.10
CA GLY A 10 -3.40 0.37 -8.08
C GLY A 10 -3.87 -0.12 -6.72
N GLU A 11 -4.45 -1.28 -6.71
CA GLU A 11 -4.84 -2.01 -5.52
C GLU A 11 -4.44 -3.47 -5.64
N ALA A 12 -4.30 -4.14 -4.53
CA ALA A 12 -4.09 -5.58 -4.49
C ALA A 12 -4.61 -6.15 -3.18
N THR A 13 -5.03 -7.40 -3.22
CA THR A 13 -5.36 -8.19 -2.03
C THR A 13 -4.45 -9.40 -1.97
N VAL A 14 -3.82 -9.62 -0.83
CA VAL A 14 -3.08 -10.85 -0.53
C VAL A 14 -3.64 -11.43 0.75
N PHE A 15 -4.17 -12.65 0.64
CA PHE A 15 -4.80 -13.32 1.75
C PHE A 15 -3.79 -13.88 2.75
N ALA A 16 -4.19 -13.87 4.01
CA ALA A 16 -3.51 -14.51 5.12
C ALA A 16 -3.43 -16.03 4.93
N LYS A 17 -2.53 -16.66 5.66
CA LYS A 17 -2.57 -18.11 5.86
C LYS A 17 -3.86 -18.52 6.59
N PRO A 18 -4.34 -19.75 6.40
CA PRO A 18 -5.51 -20.23 7.13
C PRO A 18 -5.40 -20.03 8.64
N GLY A 19 -6.43 -19.43 9.23
CA GLY A 19 -6.49 -19.15 10.67
C GLY A 19 -5.75 -17.87 11.12
N GLN A 20 -5.25 -17.07 10.19
CA GLN A 20 -4.66 -15.74 10.48
C GLN A 20 -5.57 -14.61 9.98
N PHE A 21 -5.45 -13.44 10.59
CA PHE A 21 -6.15 -12.20 10.23
C PHE A 21 -5.18 -11.17 9.63
N THR A 22 -4.21 -11.65 8.88
CA THR A 22 -3.09 -10.86 8.36
C THR A 22 -3.25 -10.47 6.89
N ASP A 23 -4.50 -10.51 6.37
CA ASP A 23 -4.80 -10.05 5.01
C ASP A 23 -4.32 -8.62 4.79
N ALA A 24 -3.78 -8.35 3.62
CA ALA A 24 -3.34 -7.02 3.23
C ALA A 24 -4.04 -6.56 1.96
N MET A 25 -4.58 -5.34 2.01
CA MET A 25 -5.34 -4.72 0.91
C MET A 25 -4.90 -3.26 0.73
N PRO A 26 -3.65 -3.00 0.31
CA PRO A 26 -3.21 -1.64 0.04
C PRO A 26 -3.88 -1.06 -1.20
N GLU A 27 -4.21 0.22 -1.12
CA GLU A 27 -4.57 1.06 -2.25
C GLU A 27 -3.46 2.09 -2.45
N ILE A 28 -2.93 2.19 -3.65
CA ILE A 28 -1.73 2.96 -3.95
C ILE A 28 -2.06 4.08 -4.94
N LEU A 29 -1.61 5.29 -4.62
CA LEU A 29 -1.51 6.40 -5.57
C LEU A 29 -0.04 6.74 -5.77
N ILE A 30 0.38 6.89 -7.03
CA ILE A 30 1.75 7.26 -7.43
C ILE A 30 1.68 8.45 -8.36
N GLY A 31 2.49 9.47 -8.11
CA GLY A 31 2.59 10.60 -9.02
C GLY A 31 3.77 11.52 -8.73
N ASP A 32 4.00 12.42 -9.68
CA ASP A 32 5.04 13.44 -9.56
C ASP A 32 4.76 14.39 -8.38
N VAL A 33 5.80 14.76 -7.64
CA VAL A 33 5.71 15.65 -6.47
C VAL A 33 5.13 17.03 -6.79
N SER A 34 5.21 17.48 -8.05
CA SER A 34 4.61 18.74 -8.52
C SER A 34 3.21 18.55 -9.12
N GLY A 35 2.70 17.31 -9.12
CA GLY A 35 1.38 16.94 -9.65
C GLY A 35 0.31 16.82 -8.56
N PRO A 36 -0.88 16.29 -8.92
CA PRO A 36 -2.00 16.16 -7.98
C PRO A 36 -1.70 15.22 -6.80
N VAL A 37 -0.94 14.15 -7.01
CA VAL A 37 -0.55 13.24 -5.93
C VAL A 37 0.43 13.91 -4.97
N GLY A 38 1.40 14.69 -5.50
CA GLY A 38 2.32 15.46 -4.67
C GLY A 38 1.63 16.55 -3.84
N GLN A 39 0.62 17.21 -4.41
CA GLN A 39 -0.19 18.17 -3.67
C GLN A 39 -0.99 17.51 -2.55
N ALA A 40 -1.63 16.37 -2.82
CA ALA A 40 -2.34 15.58 -1.81
C ALA A 40 -1.37 15.12 -0.70
N PHE A 41 -0.20 14.63 -1.06
CA PHE A 41 0.85 14.19 -0.15
C PHE A 41 1.29 15.32 0.79
N ALA A 42 1.58 16.51 0.27
CA ALA A 42 1.96 17.68 1.05
C ALA A 42 0.83 18.14 1.98
N ASN A 43 -0.40 18.15 1.51
CA ASN A 43 -1.57 18.51 2.32
C ASN A 43 -1.78 17.55 3.50
N MET A 44 -1.53 16.24 3.29
CA MET A 44 -1.63 15.25 4.36
C MET A 44 -0.59 15.49 5.46
N MET A 45 0.59 16.01 5.14
CA MET A 45 1.62 16.37 6.12
C MET A 45 1.18 17.50 7.04
N GLY A 46 0.42 18.47 6.53
CA GLY A 46 -0.09 19.61 7.28
C GLY A 46 -1.24 19.30 8.25
N GLN A 47 -1.83 18.12 8.18
CA GLN A 47 -2.92 17.74 9.09
C GLN A 47 -2.37 17.28 10.44
N THR A 48 -2.78 17.92 11.50
CA THR A 48 -2.23 17.71 12.86
C THR A 48 -3.07 16.81 13.77
N ALA A 49 -4.27 16.44 13.36
CA ALA A 49 -5.15 15.60 14.18
C ALA A 49 -4.75 14.11 14.10
N GLY A 50 -4.28 13.57 15.22
CA GLY A 50 -3.97 12.16 15.41
C GLY A 50 -2.63 11.70 14.78
N HIS A 51 -2.10 10.58 15.30
CA HIS A 51 -0.90 9.90 14.78
C HIS A 51 -1.29 8.83 13.77
N THR A 52 -1.93 9.21 12.67
CA THR A 52 -2.58 8.26 11.76
C THR A 52 -1.83 8.06 10.44
N ARG A 53 -0.71 8.71 10.26
CA ARG A 53 0.09 8.57 9.03
C ARG A 53 1.56 8.69 9.34
N MET A 54 2.38 8.02 8.56
CA MET A 54 3.83 8.03 8.71
C MET A 54 4.51 7.78 7.37
N PHE A 55 5.75 8.22 7.27
CA PHE A 55 6.58 7.81 6.15
C PHE A 55 6.98 6.34 6.27
N ALA A 56 7.02 5.63 5.17
CA ALA A 56 7.67 4.33 5.12
C ALA A 56 9.18 4.53 5.24
N ILE A 57 9.77 3.87 6.23
CA ILE A 57 11.22 3.85 6.46
C ILE A 57 11.73 2.42 6.44
N ARG A 58 12.92 2.22 5.89
CA ARG A 58 13.58 0.90 5.90
C ARG A 58 14.31 0.65 7.22
N ALA A 59 14.87 1.70 7.80
CA ALA A 59 15.54 1.74 9.09
C ALA A 59 15.53 3.17 9.62
N CYS A 60 16.04 3.39 10.84
CA CYS A 60 16.21 4.74 11.39
C CYS A 60 16.99 5.63 10.42
N ASN A 61 16.43 6.79 10.09
CA ASN A 61 16.99 7.75 9.14
C ASN A 61 17.11 7.25 7.68
N GLN A 62 16.43 6.15 7.35
CA GLN A 62 16.40 5.55 6.00
C GLN A 62 14.98 5.53 5.46
N MET A 63 14.47 6.71 5.09
CA MET A 63 13.18 6.82 4.39
C MET A 63 13.30 6.23 2.97
N VAL A 64 12.33 5.45 2.56
CA VAL A 64 12.31 4.87 1.21
C VAL A 64 12.11 5.93 0.13
N LYS A 65 12.52 5.60 -1.08
CA LYS A 65 12.28 6.40 -2.29
C LYS A 65 11.52 5.54 -3.32
N PRO A 66 10.52 6.12 -4.02
CA PRO A 66 9.88 7.42 -3.80
C PRO A 66 9.42 7.62 -2.37
N ALA A 67 9.33 8.89 -1.91
CA ALA A 67 8.78 9.19 -0.59
C ALA A 67 7.37 8.57 -0.49
N THR A 68 7.17 7.68 0.46
CA THR A 68 5.93 6.91 0.60
C THR A 68 5.27 7.25 1.93
N MET A 69 4.03 7.73 1.85
CA MET A 69 3.20 7.98 3.03
C MET A 69 2.23 6.83 3.22
N MET A 70 2.30 6.20 4.38
CA MET A 70 1.36 5.17 4.81
C MET A 70 0.21 5.81 5.57
N VAL A 71 -1.02 5.48 5.20
CA VAL A 71 -2.25 5.97 5.81
C VAL A 71 -3.12 4.79 6.19
N PRO A 72 -3.46 4.58 7.47
CA PRO A 72 -4.30 3.46 7.86
C PRO A 72 -5.76 3.68 7.39
N LYS A 73 -6.37 2.64 6.83
CA LYS A 73 -7.81 2.59 6.45
C LYS A 73 -8.72 2.33 7.67
N VAL A 74 -8.12 2.09 8.82
CA VAL A 74 -8.83 1.87 10.10
C VAL A 74 -8.38 2.88 11.13
N THR A 75 -9.25 3.23 12.07
CA THR A 75 -8.87 4.14 13.15
C THR A 75 -7.91 3.46 14.10
N ILE A 76 -6.74 4.03 14.28
CA ILE A 76 -5.75 3.55 15.26
C ILE A 76 -6.24 3.94 16.66
N LYS A 77 -6.51 2.94 17.50
CA LYS A 77 -7.14 3.12 18.83
C LYS A 77 -6.21 2.85 20.01
N ASN A 78 -5.10 2.12 19.80
CA ASN A 78 -4.21 1.71 20.90
C ASN A 78 -2.76 1.53 20.43
N SER A 79 -1.84 1.37 21.40
CA SER A 79 -0.40 1.22 21.15
C SER A 79 -0.07 -0.02 20.33
N LYS A 80 -0.73 -1.16 20.58
CA LYS A 80 -0.48 -2.40 19.80
C LYS A 80 -0.74 -2.19 18.31
N MET A 81 -1.79 -1.44 17.96
CA MET A 81 -2.10 -1.12 16.57
C MET A 81 -1.02 -0.20 15.94
N ILE A 82 -0.50 0.75 16.71
CA ILE A 82 0.63 1.61 16.29
C ILE A 82 1.87 0.74 16.06
N GLU A 83 2.17 -0.19 16.97
CA GLU A 83 3.31 -1.10 16.87
C GLU A 83 3.23 -2.00 15.63
N LEU A 84 2.06 -2.55 15.32
CA LEU A 84 1.86 -3.34 14.11
C LEU A 84 2.02 -2.49 12.85
N PHE A 85 1.34 -1.33 12.82
CA PHE A 85 1.36 -0.43 11.66
C PHE A 85 2.76 0.17 11.40
N GLY A 86 3.42 0.69 12.46
CA GLY A 86 4.75 1.27 12.36
C GLY A 86 5.91 0.26 12.44
N GLY A 87 5.60 -1.00 12.70
CA GLY A 87 6.57 -2.10 12.74
C GLY A 87 6.47 -3.00 11.51
N VAL A 88 5.84 -4.15 11.69
CA VAL A 88 5.82 -5.23 10.67
C VAL A 88 5.17 -4.80 9.35
N VAL A 89 4.08 -4.02 9.41
CA VAL A 89 3.39 -3.53 8.21
C VAL A 89 4.25 -2.52 7.46
N GLN A 90 4.86 -1.58 8.19
CA GLN A 90 5.78 -0.62 7.59
C GLN A 90 7.00 -1.31 6.98
N ALA A 91 7.57 -2.32 7.65
CA ALA A 91 8.71 -3.08 7.13
C ALA A 91 8.38 -3.75 5.79
N GLY A 92 7.24 -4.47 5.72
CA GLY A 92 6.80 -5.11 4.47
C GLY A 92 6.56 -4.09 3.35
N THR A 93 5.88 -2.98 3.66
CA THR A 93 5.66 -1.89 2.70
C THR A 93 6.97 -1.28 2.21
N ALA A 94 7.90 -0.98 3.13
CA ALA A 94 9.18 -0.34 2.79
C ALA A 94 10.04 -1.25 1.89
N ASP A 95 10.14 -2.53 2.23
CA ASP A 95 10.90 -3.50 1.42
C ASP A 95 10.29 -3.68 0.03
N ALA A 96 8.96 -3.75 -0.07
CA ALA A 96 8.26 -3.82 -1.36
C ALA A 96 8.58 -2.62 -2.27
N ILE A 97 8.61 -1.40 -1.73
CA ILE A 97 8.95 -0.19 -2.51
C ILE A 97 10.41 -0.25 -3.00
N VAL A 98 11.34 -0.67 -2.14
CA VAL A 98 12.76 -0.81 -2.53
C VAL A 98 12.93 -1.86 -3.62
N ASP A 99 12.25 -3.00 -3.50
CA ASP A 99 12.31 -4.06 -4.50
C ASP A 99 11.66 -3.65 -5.82
N CYS A 100 10.61 -2.82 -5.80
CA CYS A 100 10.06 -2.22 -7.02
C CYS A 100 11.08 -1.33 -7.75
N LEU A 101 11.99 -0.66 -7.03
CA LEU A 101 13.12 0.04 -7.66
C LEU A 101 14.17 -0.93 -8.19
N ILE A 102 14.51 -1.98 -7.45
CA ILE A 102 15.50 -2.99 -7.86
C ILE A 102 15.06 -3.67 -9.16
N GLU A 103 13.77 -3.98 -9.27
CA GLU A 103 13.18 -4.67 -10.42
C GLU A 103 12.75 -3.70 -11.56
N ASN A 104 13.04 -2.40 -11.44
CA ASN A 104 12.65 -1.36 -12.41
C ASN A 104 11.13 -1.28 -12.66
N ILE A 105 10.30 -1.69 -11.71
CA ILE A 105 8.85 -1.43 -11.70
C ILE A 105 8.62 0.07 -11.47
N LEU A 106 9.34 0.65 -10.51
CA LEU A 106 9.44 2.09 -10.32
C LEU A 106 10.69 2.62 -11.01
N PRO A 107 10.61 3.74 -11.75
CA PRO A 107 11.77 4.31 -12.46
C PRO A 107 12.76 4.92 -11.46
N ARG A 108 13.98 4.37 -11.42
CA ARG A 108 15.04 4.79 -10.49
C ARG A 108 15.45 6.25 -10.68
N ASP A 109 15.51 6.69 -11.93
CA ASP A 109 15.88 8.06 -12.31
C ASP A 109 14.84 9.11 -11.89
N GLN A 110 13.59 8.68 -11.67
CA GLN A 110 12.50 9.52 -11.21
C GLN A 110 12.18 9.36 -9.72
N ALA A 111 12.83 8.48 -8.99
CA ALA A 111 12.48 8.10 -7.62
C ALA A 111 12.47 9.30 -6.63
N ASN A 112 13.23 10.36 -6.89
CA ASN A 112 13.20 11.59 -6.10
C ASN A 112 12.10 12.57 -6.52
N ASN A 113 11.54 12.40 -7.71
CA ASN A 113 10.52 13.27 -8.27
C ASN A 113 9.11 12.67 -8.12
N LEU A 114 9.00 11.44 -7.66
CA LEU A 114 7.74 10.76 -7.40
C LEU A 114 7.45 10.72 -5.89
N CYS A 115 6.17 10.64 -5.55
CA CYS A 115 5.70 10.28 -4.22
C CYS A 115 4.60 9.22 -4.32
N ILE A 116 4.42 8.48 -3.23
CA ILE A 116 3.45 7.41 -3.09
C ILE A 116 2.59 7.66 -1.85
N ILE A 117 1.27 7.53 -2.01
CA ILE A 117 0.33 7.43 -0.89
C ILE A 117 -0.17 5.99 -0.87
N SER A 118 0.02 5.32 0.26
CA SER A 118 -0.41 3.94 0.49
C SER A 118 -1.48 3.91 1.57
N LEU A 119 -2.71 3.60 1.21
CA LEU A 119 -3.79 3.33 2.14
C LEU A 119 -3.68 1.87 2.59
N VAL A 120 -3.57 1.64 3.89
CA VAL A 120 -3.23 0.33 4.47
C VAL A 120 -4.35 -0.19 5.35
N TRP A 121 -4.77 -1.42 5.11
CA TRP A 121 -5.71 -2.15 5.96
C TRP A 121 -4.97 -2.95 7.03
N ILE A 122 -5.49 -2.94 8.24
CA ILE A 122 -5.11 -3.86 9.32
C ILE A 122 -6.40 -4.39 9.93
N ASP A 123 -6.57 -5.72 9.93
CA ASP A 123 -7.74 -6.33 10.53
C ASP A 123 -7.71 -6.10 12.06
N PRO A 124 -8.78 -5.53 12.65
CA PRO A 124 -8.86 -5.34 14.09
C PRO A 124 -8.72 -6.63 14.92
N GLN A 125 -9.01 -7.80 14.36
CA GLN A 125 -8.85 -9.08 15.03
C GLN A 125 -7.39 -9.41 15.34
N THR A 126 -6.43 -8.85 14.59
CA THR A 126 -4.98 -8.98 14.90
C THR A 126 -4.61 -8.46 16.28
N LEU A 127 -5.41 -7.54 16.84
CA LEU A 127 -5.15 -6.96 18.16
C LEU A 127 -5.40 -7.93 19.31
N THR A 128 -6.28 -8.88 19.11
CA THR A 128 -6.72 -9.86 20.14
C THR A 128 -6.26 -11.28 19.84
N ASP A 129 -5.67 -11.53 18.68
CA ASP A 129 -5.16 -12.84 18.30
C ASP A 129 -3.89 -13.15 19.11
N PRO A 130 -3.92 -14.18 19.99
CA PRO A 130 -2.74 -14.61 20.74
C PRO A 130 -1.72 -15.35 19.87
N ASN A 131 -2.12 -15.82 18.68
CA ASN A 131 -1.31 -16.60 17.76
C ASN A 131 -0.95 -15.83 16.50
N LEU A 132 -0.99 -14.49 16.56
CA LEU A 132 -0.68 -13.62 15.42
C LEU A 132 0.69 -13.95 14.82
N ASP A 133 0.71 -14.35 13.54
CA ASP A 133 1.93 -14.62 12.78
C ASP A 133 2.45 -13.33 12.13
N LEU A 134 3.40 -12.67 12.80
CA LEU A 134 4.04 -11.46 12.27
C LEU A 134 4.81 -11.71 10.96
N LYS A 135 5.29 -12.93 10.70
CA LYS A 135 5.96 -13.27 9.43
C LYS A 135 4.94 -13.30 8.30
N ASP A 136 3.74 -13.82 8.58
CA ASP A 136 2.66 -13.82 7.60
C ASP A 136 2.16 -12.39 7.35
N MET A 137 2.02 -11.56 8.40
CA MET A 137 1.66 -10.15 8.27
C MET A 137 2.70 -9.36 7.45
N TYR A 138 3.99 -9.62 7.63
CA TYR A 138 5.04 -9.05 6.79
C TYR A 138 4.87 -9.50 5.33
N ARG A 139 4.72 -10.81 5.09
CA ARG A 139 4.57 -11.39 3.76
C ARG A 139 3.39 -10.76 3.00
N THR A 140 2.21 -10.74 3.63
CA THR A 140 1.01 -10.20 2.97
C THR A 140 1.15 -8.74 2.62
N ASN A 141 1.68 -7.92 3.54
CA ASN A 141 1.89 -6.48 3.28
C ASN A 141 2.98 -6.23 2.23
N TYR A 142 4.06 -7.02 2.22
CA TYR A 142 5.10 -6.95 1.21
C TYR A 142 4.55 -7.31 -0.19
N GLU A 143 3.94 -8.50 -0.31
CA GLU A 143 3.44 -9.01 -1.59
C GLU A 143 2.32 -8.12 -2.14
N ALA A 144 1.36 -7.70 -1.30
CA ALA A 144 0.25 -6.86 -1.72
C ALA A 144 0.73 -5.46 -2.15
N THR A 145 1.65 -4.84 -1.41
CA THR A 145 2.22 -3.54 -1.80
C THR A 145 2.96 -3.62 -3.13
N LYS A 146 3.81 -4.64 -3.30
CA LYS A 146 4.55 -4.85 -4.55
C LYS A 146 3.61 -5.06 -5.73
N LEU A 147 2.57 -5.88 -5.55
CA LEU A 147 1.56 -6.13 -6.57
C LEU A 147 0.77 -4.85 -6.91
N ALA A 148 0.31 -4.11 -5.91
CA ALA A 148 -0.44 -2.87 -6.11
C ALA A 148 0.38 -1.81 -6.86
N VAL A 149 1.67 -1.64 -6.50
CA VAL A 149 2.60 -0.76 -7.22
C VAL A 149 2.79 -1.21 -8.66
N THR A 150 2.97 -2.51 -8.89
CA THR A 150 3.13 -3.08 -10.23
C THR A 150 1.90 -2.80 -11.09
N ARG A 151 0.71 -3.04 -10.57
CA ARG A 151 -0.57 -2.78 -11.26
C ARG A 151 -0.75 -1.28 -11.54
N ALA A 152 -0.44 -0.42 -10.58
CA ALA A 152 -0.49 1.02 -10.77
C ALA A 152 0.40 1.46 -11.95
N MET A 153 1.64 1.00 -11.97
CA MET A 153 2.60 1.38 -13.02
C MET A 153 2.23 0.84 -14.40
N ARG A 154 1.53 -0.30 -14.48
CA ARG A 154 1.06 -0.93 -15.72
C ARG A 154 -0.35 -0.52 -16.13
N ASN A 155 -1.06 0.28 -15.33
CA ASN A 155 -2.49 0.57 -15.50
C ASN A 155 -3.33 -0.72 -15.58
N GLU A 156 -3.08 -1.66 -14.70
CA GLU A 156 -3.80 -2.93 -14.61
C GLU A 156 -4.89 -2.88 -13.52
N PRO A 157 -6.07 -3.51 -13.74
CA PRO A 157 -6.51 -4.10 -15.02
C PRO A 157 -6.81 -3.03 -16.07
N SER A 158 -6.71 -3.40 -17.36
CA SER A 158 -7.12 -2.52 -18.45
C SER A 158 -8.65 -2.36 -18.50
N VAL A 159 -9.12 -1.30 -19.14
CA VAL A 159 -10.57 -1.07 -19.34
C VAL A 159 -11.18 -2.23 -20.12
N GLU A 160 -10.50 -2.70 -21.16
CA GLU A 160 -10.94 -3.81 -22.01
C GLU A 160 -11.03 -5.11 -21.23
N GLU A 161 -10.07 -5.36 -20.34
CA GLU A 161 -10.10 -6.53 -19.46
C GLU A 161 -11.28 -6.49 -18.49
N LEU A 162 -11.55 -5.34 -17.86
CA LEU A 162 -12.70 -5.16 -16.98
C LEU A 162 -14.02 -5.38 -17.70
N ILE A 163 -14.16 -4.83 -18.92
CA ILE A 163 -15.36 -5.00 -19.73
C ILE A 163 -15.55 -6.47 -20.10
N ALA A 164 -14.51 -7.12 -20.61
CA ALA A 164 -14.56 -8.52 -21.03
C ALA A 164 -14.91 -9.48 -19.89
N LYS A 165 -14.41 -9.21 -18.68
CA LYS A 165 -14.62 -10.07 -17.51
C LYS A 165 -15.82 -9.67 -16.64
N ARG A 166 -16.58 -8.62 -17.00
CA ARG A 166 -17.65 -8.05 -16.15
C ARG A 166 -18.61 -9.09 -15.57
N HIS A 167 -19.01 -10.07 -16.36
CA HIS A 167 -19.99 -11.07 -15.97
C HIS A 167 -19.40 -12.34 -15.33
N THR A 168 -18.09 -12.48 -15.35
CA THR A 168 -17.38 -13.63 -14.76
C THR A 168 -16.66 -13.28 -13.45
N MET A 169 -16.37 -11.99 -13.23
CA MET A 169 -15.80 -11.53 -11.98
C MET A 169 -16.85 -11.54 -10.86
N LYS A 170 -16.47 -12.09 -9.72
CA LYS A 170 -17.28 -12.07 -8.49
C LYS A 170 -16.62 -11.15 -7.47
N HIS A 171 -17.45 -10.45 -6.73
CA HIS A 171 -16.97 -9.69 -5.58
C HIS A 171 -16.76 -10.63 -4.41
N GLU A 172 -15.58 -10.56 -3.76
CA GLU A 172 -15.20 -11.48 -2.67
C GLU A 172 -16.21 -11.52 -1.51
N MET A 173 -16.76 -10.36 -1.17
CA MET A 173 -17.70 -10.19 -0.05
C MET A 173 -19.17 -10.24 -0.46
N TYR A 174 -19.48 -10.47 -1.74
CA TYR A 174 -20.85 -10.42 -2.22
C TYR A 174 -21.08 -11.36 -3.40
N ASP A 175 -21.93 -12.37 -3.21
CA ASP A 175 -22.45 -13.21 -4.28
C ASP A 175 -23.93 -12.87 -4.51
N PRO A 176 -24.32 -12.30 -5.67
CA PRO A 176 -25.71 -11.97 -5.96
C PRO A 176 -26.61 -13.19 -6.16
N ALA A 177 -26.02 -14.39 -6.25
CA ALA A 177 -26.73 -15.66 -6.42
C ALA A 177 -26.92 -16.43 -5.09
N ALA A 178 -26.41 -15.89 -3.97
CA ALA A 178 -26.54 -16.50 -2.64
C ALA A 178 -27.86 -16.14 -1.95
#